data_aea74047544fbe4e173cd445d4281b9d
#
_entry.id   aea74047544fbe4e173cd445d4281b9d
#
_cell.length_a   1.000
_cell.length_b   1.000
_cell.length_c   1.000
_cell.angle_alpha   90.00
_cell.angle_beta   90.00
_cell.angle_gamma   90.00
#
_symmetry.space_group_name_H-M   'P 1'
#
loop_
_entity.id
_entity.type
_entity.pdbx_description
1 polymer ?
#
loop_
_entity_poly.entity_id
_entity_poly.type
_entity_poly.pdbx_seq_one_letter_code
_entity_poly.pdbx_strand_id
1 'polypeptide(L)'
;MGVSGSLQVKDGKYYAVLSLRTNELTKKGKIKYRTKWISTGFEVKGNKKRAKEFLNEKCREYSKRNVDYCDMYFADYMVEWLDEIEPEIRANTYRGYSGNVGNHIVPYFYPRRIKIQELKVSDLEDFYKYLVFEKSKSDGSEPLSPTTITHIHRCISKALNDAARKGIITVNVASLARKPHSVKFKSQYLNERQVNELLKTVKDTPIEVPVTICAVFGLRRGEVLGLMLKAVDMENRTITISETLQQNVGGSYTSPPNTESPYRTDTINEKVIQ
;
A
#
# COMPACT_ATOMS: atom_id res chain seq x y z
N MET A 1 -17.45 2.78 20.48
CA MET A 1 -17.66 3.03 21.93
C MET A 1 -17.39 4.50 22.21
N GLY A 2 -18.19 5.16 23.06
CA GLY A 2 -18.09 6.61 23.27
C GLY A 2 -16.98 6.96 24.26
N VAL A 3 -16.35 8.11 24.05
CA VAL A 3 -15.47 8.74 25.04
C VAL A 3 -16.31 9.19 26.22
N SER A 4 -15.91 8.81 27.43
CA SER A 4 -16.54 9.30 28.67
C SER A 4 -15.73 10.46 29.26
N GLY A 5 -16.37 11.35 29.97
CA GLY A 5 -15.69 12.44 30.61
C GLY A 5 -16.41 12.93 31.87
N SER A 6 -15.69 13.66 32.70
CA SER A 6 -16.19 14.28 33.91
C SER A 6 -15.73 15.73 34.02
N LEU A 7 -16.50 16.54 34.76
CA LEU A 7 -16.07 17.88 35.14
C LEU A 7 -15.28 17.81 36.44
N GLN A 8 -14.11 18.43 36.45
CA GLN A 8 -13.29 18.63 37.63
C GLN A 8 -13.13 20.12 37.89
N VAL A 9 -12.92 20.49 39.13
CA VAL A 9 -12.66 21.87 39.54
C VAL A 9 -11.19 21.97 39.96
N LYS A 10 -10.50 22.92 39.39
CA LYS A 10 -9.12 23.25 39.76
C LYS A 10 -8.93 24.77 39.65
N ASP A 11 -8.35 25.38 40.67
CA ASP A 11 -8.05 26.82 40.73
C ASP A 11 -9.30 27.70 40.44
N GLY A 12 -10.46 27.33 40.98
CA GLY A 12 -11.71 28.08 40.83
C GLY A 12 -12.37 27.97 39.44
N LYS A 13 -11.87 27.10 38.53
CA LYS A 13 -12.36 26.92 37.17
C LYS A 13 -12.76 25.48 36.91
N TYR A 14 -13.69 25.29 35.96
CA TYR A 14 -14.04 23.96 35.45
C TYR A 14 -13.04 23.46 34.42
N TYR A 15 -12.75 22.16 34.52
CA TYR A 15 -11.98 21.42 33.54
C TYR A 15 -12.82 20.23 33.06
N ALA A 16 -12.83 20.01 31.72
CA ALA A 16 -13.35 18.78 31.14
C ALA A 16 -12.23 17.72 31.15
N VAL A 17 -12.44 16.65 31.87
CA VAL A 17 -11.51 15.53 31.98
C VAL A 17 -12.08 14.37 31.17
N LEU A 18 -11.45 14.09 30.01
CA LEU A 18 -11.86 13.01 29.12
C LEU A 18 -11.11 11.73 29.46
N SER A 19 -11.81 10.61 29.46
CA SER A 19 -11.25 9.26 29.60
C SER A 19 -11.13 8.63 28.20
N LEU A 20 -9.91 8.53 27.71
CA LEU A 20 -9.58 8.00 26.41
C LEU A 20 -9.07 6.56 26.55
N ARG A 21 -9.64 5.63 25.82
CA ARG A 21 -9.19 4.25 25.75
C ARG A 21 -7.82 4.19 25.09
N THR A 22 -6.89 3.35 25.60
CA THR A 22 -5.61 3.06 24.97
C THR A 22 -5.60 1.60 24.50
N ASN A 23 -4.66 1.26 23.62
CA ASN A 23 -4.42 -0.13 23.20
C ASN A 23 -3.60 -0.92 24.22
N GLU A 24 -3.19 -0.30 25.31
CA GLU A 24 -2.42 -0.96 26.36
C GLU A 24 -3.35 -1.67 27.35
N LEU A 25 -2.90 -2.81 27.84
CA LEU A 25 -3.52 -3.52 28.95
C LEU A 25 -2.83 -3.17 30.27
N THR A 26 -3.61 -3.06 31.32
CA THR A 26 -3.06 -2.97 32.68
C THR A 26 -2.43 -4.32 33.07
N LYS A 27 -1.59 -4.34 34.11
CA LYS A 27 -0.98 -5.58 34.67
C LYS A 27 -2.03 -6.67 35.03
N LYS A 28 -3.30 -6.31 35.13
CA LYS A 28 -4.44 -7.21 35.40
C LYS A 28 -5.25 -7.55 34.14
N GLY A 29 -4.73 -7.33 32.93
CA GLY A 29 -5.40 -7.64 31.66
C GLY A 29 -6.61 -6.74 31.30
N LYS A 30 -6.83 -5.63 32.04
CA LYS A 30 -7.89 -4.67 31.73
C LYS A 30 -7.36 -3.56 30.81
N ILE A 31 -8.22 -3.02 29.96
CA ILE A 31 -7.90 -1.90 29.07
C ILE A 31 -7.46 -0.69 29.92
N LYS A 32 -6.32 -0.11 29.54
CA LYS A 32 -5.80 1.10 30.17
C LYS A 32 -6.48 2.32 29.56
N TYR A 33 -6.82 3.28 30.41
CA TYR A 33 -7.40 4.56 29.99
C TYR A 33 -6.42 5.68 30.31
N ARG A 34 -6.30 6.63 29.40
CA ARG A 34 -5.55 7.88 29.59
C ARG A 34 -6.52 9.02 29.82
N THR A 35 -6.23 9.88 30.77
CA THR A 35 -7.04 11.07 31.05
C THR A 35 -6.46 12.29 30.34
N LYS A 36 -7.33 13.07 29.67
CA LYS A 36 -6.95 14.34 29.05
C LYS A 36 -7.73 15.46 29.70
N TRP A 37 -7.01 16.43 30.25
CA TRP A 37 -7.57 17.62 30.89
C TRP A 37 -7.67 18.75 29.89
N ILE A 38 -8.85 19.35 29.75
CA ILE A 38 -9.11 20.49 28.85
C ILE A 38 -9.73 21.59 29.71
N SER A 39 -9.10 22.77 29.71
CA SER A 39 -9.67 23.93 30.38
C SER A 39 -10.97 24.33 29.66
N THR A 40 -12.03 24.56 30.40
CA THR A 40 -13.28 25.07 29.85
C THR A 40 -13.31 26.59 29.76
N GLY A 41 -12.38 27.28 30.45
CA GLY A 41 -12.36 28.73 30.57
C GLY A 41 -13.44 29.28 31.53
N PHE A 42 -14.37 28.45 32.07
CA PHE A 42 -15.48 28.88 32.89
C PHE A 42 -15.13 28.79 34.38
N GLU A 43 -15.46 29.87 35.12
CA GLU A 43 -15.43 29.88 36.60
C GLU A 43 -16.56 29.03 37.17
N VAL A 44 -16.36 28.52 38.40
CA VAL A 44 -17.30 27.59 39.05
C VAL A 44 -18.65 28.24 39.34
N LYS A 45 -18.66 29.53 39.70
CA LYS A 45 -19.88 30.24 40.09
C LYS A 45 -20.82 30.47 38.89
N GLY A 46 -21.98 29.83 38.90
CA GLY A 46 -23.03 30.01 37.89
C GLY A 46 -22.83 29.31 36.53
N ASN A 47 -21.67 28.70 36.24
CA ASN A 47 -21.35 28.21 34.91
C ASN A 47 -21.39 26.68 34.74
N LYS A 48 -21.93 25.95 35.72
CA LYS A 48 -21.95 24.46 35.68
C LYS A 48 -22.63 23.91 34.42
N LYS A 49 -23.74 24.54 33.98
CA LYS A 49 -24.47 24.11 32.78
C LYS A 49 -23.63 24.29 31.50
N ARG A 50 -23.02 25.46 31.33
CA ARG A 50 -22.14 25.75 30.19
C ARG A 50 -20.90 24.85 30.16
N ALA A 51 -20.28 24.60 31.31
CA ALA A 51 -19.17 23.68 31.46
C ALA A 51 -19.56 22.24 31.07
N LYS A 52 -20.79 21.80 31.40
CA LYS A 52 -21.31 20.49 31.03
C LYS A 52 -21.63 20.38 29.55
N GLU A 53 -22.12 21.44 28.93
CA GLU A 53 -22.34 21.50 27.47
C GLU A 53 -21.00 21.41 26.74
N PHE A 54 -20.00 22.15 27.18
CA PHE A 54 -18.62 22.08 26.65
C PHE A 54 -18.02 20.66 26.80
N LEU A 55 -18.17 20.02 27.96
CA LEU A 55 -17.75 18.64 28.17
C LEU A 55 -18.44 17.70 27.19
N ASN A 56 -19.76 17.82 27.01
CA ASN A 56 -20.53 16.97 26.11
C ASN A 56 -20.10 17.17 24.63
N GLU A 57 -19.83 18.42 24.24
CA GLU A 57 -19.30 18.74 22.92
C GLU A 57 -17.92 18.10 22.71
N LYS A 58 -17.02 18.23 23.67
CA LYS A 58 -15.70 17.61 23.62
C LYS A 58 -15.77 16.08 23.64
N CYS A 59 -16.65 15.49 24.44
CA CYS A 59 -16.89 14.04 24.39
C CYS A 59 -17.39 13.59 23.01
N ARG A 60 -18.29 14.34 22.36
CA ARG A 60 -18.75 14.05 20.99
C ARG A 60 -17.63 14.24 19.95
N GLU A 61 -16.83 15.30 20.06
CA GLU A 61 -15.68 15.55 19.19
C GLU A 61 -14.68 14.39 19.26
N TYR A 62 -14.32 13.98 20.47
CA TYR A 62 -13.38 12.89 20.70
C TYR A 62 -13.96 11.50 20.42
N SER A 63 -15.28 11.32 20.57
CA SER A 63 -15.96 10.08 20.16
C SER A 63 -16.07 9.93 18.63
N LYS A 64 -16.18 11.03 17.91
CA LYS A 64 -16.11 11.04 16.44
C LYS A 64 -14.69 10.72 15.94
N ARG A 65 -13.69 11.01 16.75
CA ARG A 65 -12.30 10.59 16.52
C ARG A 65 -12.11 9.18 17.10
N ASN A 66 -12.83 8.19 16.68
CA ASN A 66 -12.79 6.78 17.16
C ASN A 66 -11.36 6.15 17.03
N VAL A 67 -10.38 6.84 17.57
CA VAL A 67 -8.95 6.53 17.43
C VAL A 67 -8.40 6.29 18.81
N ASP A 68 -7.96 5.07 19.05
CA ASP A 68 -7.14 4.76 20.22
C ASP A 68 -5.84 5.58 20.13
N TYR A 69 -5.45 6.22 21.24
CA TYR A 69 -4.20 6.98 21.27
C TYR A 69 -3.03 6.05 20.92
N CYS A 70 -2.36 6.35 19.82
CA CYS A 70 -1.19 5.63 19.34
C CYS A 70 0.00 6.58 19.32
N ASP A 71 1.06 6.25 20.05
CA ASP A 71 2.30 7.05 20.13
C ASP A 71 3.34 6.59 19.10
N MET A 72 2.91 5.79 18.12
CA MET A 72 3.75 5.20 17.08
C MET A 72 4.13 6.24 16.02
N TYR A 73 5.38 6.24 15.61
CA TYR A 73 5.81 7.02 14.46
C TYR A 73 5.35 6.37 13.15
N PHE A 74 5.08 7.19 12.14
CA PHE A 74 4.60 6.71 10.84
C PHE A 74 5.60 5.75 10.18
N ALA A 75 6.91 6.02 10.29
CA ALA A 75 7.95 5.14 9.76
C ALA A 75 7.93 3.75 10.42
N ASP A 76 7.78 3.69 11.75
CA ASP A 76 7.74 2.45 12.51
C ASP A 76 6.45 1.67 12.18
N TYR A 77 5.31 2.38 12.06
CA TYR A 77 4.06 1.79 11.61
C TYR A 77 4.18 1.13 10.23
N MET A 78 4.87 1.77 9.28
CA MET A 78 5.05 1.20 7.93
C MET A 78 5.84 -0.12 7.96
N VAL A 79 6.80 -0.26 8.87
CA VAL A 79 7.55 -1.51 9.06
C VAL A 79 6.66 -2.59 9.69
N GLU A 80 6.00 -2.28 10.82
CA GLU A 80 5.10 -3.23 11.49
C GLU A 80 3.95 -3.68 10.57
N TRP A 81 3.36 -2.74 9.81
CA TRP A 81 2.32 -3.05 8.84
C TRP A 81 2.81 -4.01 7.75
N LEU A 82 4.05 -3.83 7.29
CA LEU A 82 4.63 -4.69 6.25
C LEU A 82 4.79 -6.13 6.74
N ASP A 83 5.27 -6.32 7.96
CA ASP A 83 5.42 -7.64 8.59
C ASP A 83 4.05 -8.31 8.80
N GLU A 84 3.05 -7.51 9.19
CA GLU A 84 1.70 -8.01 9.44
C GLU A 84 1.00 -8.50 8.17
N ILE A 85 1.17 -7.80 7.04
CA ILE A 85 0.48 -8.18 5.79
C ILE A 85 1.23 -9.24 4.97
N GLU A 86 2.47 -9.58 5.32
CA GLU A 86 3.28 -10.56 4.58
C GLU A 86 2.53 -11.86 4.30
N PRO A 87 1.88 -12.53 5.30
CA PRO A 87 1.15 -13.78 5.06
C PRO A 87 -0.11 -13.63 4.22
N GLU A 88 -0.64 -12.40 4.07
CA GLU A 88 -1.90 -12.13 3.35
C GLU A 88 -1.69 -11.80 1.87
N ILE A 89 -0.46 -11.53 1.45
CA ILE A 89 -0.16 -11.05 0.10
C ILE A 89 0.82 -11.95 -0.63
N ARG A 90 0.80 -11.88 -1.96
CA ARG A 90 1.74 -12.65 -2.79
C ARG A 90 3.17 -12.12 -2.63
N ALA A 91 4.15 -13.02 -2.68
CA ALA A 91 5.58 -12.72 -2.52
C ALA A 91 6.08 -11.55 -3.39
N ASN A 92 5.64 -11.44 -4.65
CA ASN A 92 6.00 -10.33 -5.52
C ASN A 92 5.39 -8.99 -5.07
N THR A 93 4.18 -9.01 -4.50
CA THR A 93 3.56 -7.80 -3.94
C THR A 93 4.29 -7.36 -2.69
N TYR A 94 4.60 -8.32 -1.80
CA TYR A 94 5.40 -8.06 -0.60
C TYR A 94 6.75 -7.44 -0.95
N ARG A 95 7.49 -8.03 -1.91
CA ARG A 95 8.77 -7.50 -2.39
C ARG A 95 8.65 -6.06 -2.90
N GLY A 96 7.58 -5.74 -3.65
CA GLY A 96 7.32 -4.38 -4.12
C GLY A 96 7.07 -3.41 -2.96
N TYR A 97 6.30 -3.82 -1.95
CA TYR A 97 6.04 -3.00 -0.77
C TYR A 97 7.27 -2.87 0.11
N SER A 98 8.01 -3.95 0.35
CA SER A 98 9.27 -3.95 1.10
C SER A 98 10.29 -2.99 0.48
N GLY A 99 10.46 -3.03 -0.84
CA GLY A 99 11.30 -2.07 -1.56
C GLY A 99 10.84 -0.62 -1.40
N ASN A 100 9.52 -0.35 -1.47
CA ASN A 100 8.98 0.99 -1.28
C ASN A 100 9.19 1.49 0.16
N VAL A 101 8.95 0.63 1.16
CA VAL A 101 9.10 0.97 2.57
C VAL A 101 10.57 1.18 2.91
N GLY A 102 11.45 0.22 2.59
CA GLY A 102 12.85 0.25 2.97
C GLY A 102 13.68 1.30 2.24
N ASN A 103 13.46 1.50 0.93
CA ASN A 103 14.30 2.39 0.12
C ASN A 103 13.81 3.83 0.03
N HIS A 104 12.52 4.08 0.35
CA HIS A 104 11.93 5.41 0.12
C HIS A 104 11.21 5.96 1.34
N ILE A 105 10.29 5.19 1.95
CA ILE A 105 9.41 5.71 3.00
C ILE A 105 10.16 5.86 4.32
N VAL A 106 10.77 4.79 4.82
CA VAL A 106 11.48 4.80 6.11
C VAL A 106 12.64 5.79 6.10
N PRO A 107 13.54 5.83 5.09
CA PRO A 107 14.65 6.79 5.08
C PRO A 107 14.21 8.25 5.13
N TYR A 108 13.05 8.57 4.57
CA TYR A 108 12.52 9.94 4.59
C TYR A 108 11.81 10.29 5.91
N PHE A 109 10.94 9.41 6.41
CA PHE A 109 10.08 9.71 7.56
C PHE A 109 10.72 9.39 8.91
N TYR A 110 11.63 8.42 8.99
CA TYR A 110 12.27 8.03 10.24
C TYR A 110 12.99 9.20 10.96
N PRO A 111 13.82 10.02 10.29
CA PRO A 111 14.48 11.16 10.96
C PRO A 111 13.51 12.28 11.32
N ARG A 112 12.34 12.35 10.69
CA ARG A 112 11.33 13.40 10.92
C ARG A 112 10.44 13.13 12.12
N ARG A 113 10.42 11.91 12.65
CA ARG A 113 9.68 11.52 13.85
C ARG A 113 8.21 11.95 13.85
N ILE A 114 7.54 11.89 12.71
CA ILE A 114 6.12 12.24 12.59
C ILE A 114 5.28 11.07 13.11
N LYS A 115 4.41 11.33 14.10
CA LYS A 115 3.48 10.31 14.60
C LYS A 115 2.41 10.03 13.56
N ILE A 116 1.97 8.77 13.44
CA ILE A 116 0.98 8.38 12.44
C ILE A 116 -0.33 9.17 12.55
N GLN A 117 -0.72 9.55 13.78
CA GLN A 117 -1.93 10.34 14.04
C GLN A 117 -1.76 11.84 13.74
N GLU A 118 -0.53 12.31 13.60
CA GLU A 118 -0.18 13.69 13.29
C GLU A 118 0.21 13.89 11.82
N LEU A 119 0.29 12.80 11.05
CA LEU A 119 0.63 12.83 9.63
C LEU A 119 -0.38 13.67 8.85
N LYS A 120 0.10 14.64 8.11
CA LYS A 120 -0.70 15.58 7.32
C LYS A 120 -0.57 15.29 5.82
N VAL A 121 -1.53 15.81 5.05
CA VAL A 121 -1.49 15.78 3.59
C VAL A 121 -0.22 16.44 3.06
N SER A 122 0.17 17.59 3.63
CA SER A 122 1.40 18.32 3.28
C SER A 122 2.66 17.47 3.42
N ASP A 123 2.74 16.64 4.47
CA ASP A 123 3.92 15.80 4.72
C ASP A 123 4.13 14.77 3.59
N LEU A 124 3.02 14.23 3.06
CA LEU A 124 3.05 13.31 1.92
C LEU A 124 3.36 14.04 0.61
N GLU A 125 2.79 15.23 0.39
CA GLU A 125 3.06 16.02 -0.80
C GLU A 125 4.52 16.48 -0.85
N ASP A 126 5.10 16.86 0.29
CA ASP A 126 6.52 17.22 0.39
C ASP A 126 7.42 15.98 0.20
N PHE A 127 7.01 14.83 0.71
CA PHE A 127 7.69 13.56 0.40
C PHE A 127 7.70 13.27 -1.10
N TYR A 128 6.58 13.45 -1.82
CA TYR A 128 6.55 13.22 -3.27
C TYR A 128 7.42 14.22 -4.03
N LYS A 129 7.47 15.49 -3.61
CA LYS A 129 8.40 16.48 -4.17
C LYS A 129 9.86 16.05 -3.95
N TYR A 130 10.18 15.60 -2.73
CA TYR A 130 11.51 15.08 -2.42
C TYR A 130 11.90 13.93 -3.35
N LEU A 131 11.01 12.96 -3.59
CA LEU A 131 11.28 11.83 -4.49
C LEU A 131 11.53 12.25 -5.95
N VAL A 132 10.88 13.34 -6.40
CA VAL A 132 11.05 13.85 -7.76
C VAL A 132 12.34 14.64 -7.92
N PHE A 133 12.66 15.52 -6.95
CA PHE A 133 13.66 16.59 -7.17
C PHE A 133 14.91 16.45 -6.31
N GLU A 134 14.82 15.92 -5.11
CA GLU A 134 15.87 16.02 -4.11
C GLU A 134 16.61 14.72 -3.86
N LYS A 135 15.92 13.57 -3.97
CA LYS A 135 16.54 12.27 -3.70
C LYS A 135 17.74 12.03 -4.61
N SER A 136 17.61 12.30 -5.89
CA SER A 136 18.70 12.13 -6.87
C SER A 136 19.91 13.04 -6.61
N LYS A 137 19.69 14.22 -6.01
CA LYS A 137 20.76 15.13 -5.63
C LYS A 137 21.51 14.66 -4.39
N SER A 138 20.84 13.93 -3.50
CA SER A 138 21.40 13.48 -2.22
C SER A 138 22.18 12.16 -2.31
N ASP A 139 21.72 11.23 -3.17
CA ASP A 139 22.28 9.87 -3.29
C ASP A 139 22.89 9.54 -4.67
N GLY A 140 22.86 10.50 -5.60
CA GLY A 140 23.38 10.34 -6.97
C GLY A 140 22.53 9.42 -7.85
N SER A 141 21.35 9.00 -7.39
CA SER A 141 20.41 8.18 -8.17
C SER A 141 19.67 9.02 -9.21
N GLU A 142 19.09 8.39 -10.23
CA GLU A 142 18.19 9.10 -11.15
C GLU A 142 16.86 9.49 -10.47
N PRO A 143 16.23 10.61 -10.89
CA PRO A 143 14.91 11.01 -10.40
C PRO A 143 13.88 9.89 -10.60
N LEU A 144 13.04 9.66 -9.59
CA LEU A 144 12.02 8.63 -9.70
C LEU A 144 10.91 9.04 -10.68
N SER A 145 10.51 8.10 -11.51
CA SER A 145 9.40 8.33 -12.44
C SER A 145 8.08 8.59 -11.71
N PRO A 146 7.17 9.40 -12.27
CA PRO A 146 5.83 9.59 -11.70
C PRO A 146 5.06 8.28 -11.49
N THR A 147 5.32 7.27 -12.31
CA THR A 147 4.74 5.93 -12.17
C THR A 147 5.25 5.24 -10.91
N THR A 148 6.56 5.29 -10.65
CA THR A 148 7.18 4.75 -9.41
C THR A 148 6.60 5.43 -8.18
N ILE A 149 6.49 6.77 -8.19
CA ILE A 149 5.88 7.52 -7.09
C ILE A 149 4.41 7.13 -6.87
N THR A 150 3.68 6.85 -7.95
CA THR A 150 2.31 6.33 -7.85
C THR A 150 2.27 4.95 -7.17
N HIS A 151 3.24 4.08 -7.40
CA HIS A 151 3.35 2.79 -6.69
C HIS A 151 3.66 2.98 -5.20
N ILE A 152 4.58 3.90 -4.85
CA ILE A 152 4.88 4.27 -3.46
C ILE A 152 3.63 4.84 -2.77
N HIS A 153 2.91 5.75 -3.44
CA HIS A 153 1.66 6.30 -2.94
C HIS A 153 0.60 5.21 -2.67
N ARG A 154 0.45 4.24 -3.57
CA ARG A 154 -0.49 3.11 -3.36
C ARG A 154 -0.11 2.26 -2.15
N CYS A 155 1.18 2.04 -1.91
CA CYS A 155 1.67 1.34 -0.73
C CYS A 155 1.28 2.12 0.56
N ILE A 156 1.59 3.41 0.63
CA ILE A 156 1.21 4.28 1.77
C ILE A 156 -0.30 4.32 1.95
N SER A 157 -1.06 4.49 0.86
CA SER A 157 -2.53 4.57 0.93
C SER A 157 -3.15 3.27 1.44
N LYS A 158 -2.60 2.10 1.06
CA LYS A 158 -3.06 0.82 1.59
C LYS A 158 -2.77 0.71 3.08
N ALA A 159 -1.57 1.02 3.53
CA ALA A 159 -1.18 1.00 4.94
C ALA A 159 -2.06 1.95 5.80
N LEU A 160 -2.31 3.17 5.33
CA LEU A 160 -3.17 4.13 6.02
C LEU A 160 -4.66 3.73 5.99
N ASN A 161 -5.15 3.02 4.97
CA ASN A 161 -6.49 2.44 4.98
C ASN A 161 -6.60 1.35 6.06
N ASP A 162 -5.58 0.52 6.19
CA ASP A 162 -5.53 -0.52 7.22
C ASP A 162 -5.45 0.11 8.62
N ALA A 163 -4.66 1.20 8.80
CA ALA A 163 -4.63 1.99 10.03
C ALA A 163 -6.00 2.59 10.39
N ALA A 164 -6.72 3.11 9.39
CA ALA A 164 -8.06 3.66 9.60
C ALA A 164 -9.07 2.56 9.99
N ARG A 165 -9.00 1.39 9.32
CA ARG A 165 -9.84 0.23 9.62
C ARG A 165 -9.59 -0.31 11.04
N LYS A 166 -8.33 -0.29 11.50
CA LYS A 166 -7.94 -0.66 12.87
C LYS A 166 -8.26 0.42 13.92
N GLY A 167 -8.72 1.60 13.49
CA GLY A 167 -9.00 2.72 14.39
C GLY A 167 -7.74 3.43 14.93
N ILE A 168 -6.58 3.23 14.31
CA ILE A 168 -5.33 3.92 14.67
C ILE A 168 -5.38 5.38 14.23
N ILE A 169 -5.97 5.65 13.05
CA ILE A 169 -6.22 6.99 12.51
C ILE A 169 -7.70 7.16 12.14
N THR A 170 -8.16 8.40 12.03
CA THR A 170 -9.54 8.69 11.62
C THR A 170 -9.75 8.71 10.13
N VAL A 171 -8.75 9.18 9.38
CA VAL A 171 -8.83 9.43 7.93
C VAL A 171 -7.50 9.07 7.28
N ASN A 172 -7.59 8.43 6.13
CA ASN A 172 -6.42 8.21 5.28
C ASN A 172 -6.04 9.51 4.56
N VAL A 173 -5.01 10.20 5.04
CA VAL A 173 -4.53 11.46 4.45
C VAL A 173 -3.92 11.28 3.06
N ALA A 174 -3.47 10.06 2.69
CA ALA A 174 -2.96 9.80 1.36
C ALA A 174 -4.05 9.90 0.30
N SER A 175 -5.32 9.63 0.64
CA SER A 175 -6.43 9.78 -0.31
C SER A 175 -6.67 11.23 -0.74
N LEU A 176 -6.20 12.20 0.05
CA LEU A 176 -6.33 13.64 -0.19
C LEU A 176 -5.06 14.25 -0.81
N ALA A 177 -3.92 13.55 -0.73
CA ALA A 177 -2.63 14.03 -1.19
C ALA A 177 -2.53 14.04 -2.73
N ARG A 178 -2.01 15.13 -3.28
CA ARG A 178 -1.74 15.28 -4.71
C ARG A 178 -0.42 14.58 -5.05
N LYS A 179 -0.49 13.60 -5.94
CA LYS A 179 0.67 12.92 -6.49
C LYS A 179 1.11 13.54 -7.81
N PRO A 180 2.38 13.38 -8.22
CA PRO A 180 2.86 13.81 -9.53
C PRO A 180 2.03 13.21 -10.66
N HIS A 181 1.79 14.00 -11.71
CA HIS A 181 1.03 13.56 -12.85
C HIS A 181 1.83 12.54 -13.66
N SER A 182 1.31 11.34 -13.86
CA SER A 182 1.90 10.35 -14.75
C SER A 182 1.36 10.52 -16.16
N VAL A 183 2.26 10.66 -17.12
CA VAL A 183 1.89 10.62 -18.54
C VAL A 183 1.47 9.19 -18.88
N LYS A 184 0.31 9.03 -19.49
CA LYS A 184 -0.15 7.70 -19.94
C LYS A 184 0.84 7.15 -20.98
N PHE A 185 1.39 5.99 -20.69
CA PHE A 185 2.20 5.26 -21.66
C PHE A 185 1.32 4.89 -22.86
N LYS A 186 1.77 5.26 -24.06
CA LYS A 186 1.15 4.81 -25.32
C LYS A 186 1.81 3.48 -25.70
N SER A 187 1.06 2.40 -25.62
CA SER A 187 1.52 1.10 -26.08
C SER A 187 1.82 1.16 -27.58
N GLN A 188 2.98 0.69 -27.96
CA GLN A 188 3.32 0.47 -29.37
C GLN A 188 3.13 -1.00 -29.67
N TYR A 189 2.41 -1.31 -30.72
CA TYR A 189 2.19 -2.67 -31.19
C TYR A 189 2.98 -2.89 -32.47
N LEU A 190 3.59 -4.05 -32.60
CA LEU A 190 4.23 -4.46 -33.85
C LEU A 190 3.13 -4.76 -34.89
N ASN A 191 3.30 -4.24 -36.11
CA ASN A 191 2.45 -4.65 -37.21
C ASN A 191 2.91 -6.01 -37.76
N GLU A 192 2.13 -6.61 -38.66
CA GLU A 192 2.39 -7.94 -39.22
C GLU A 192 3.80 -8.04 -39.86
N ARG A 193 4.24 -7.04 -40.63
CA ARG A 193 5.57 -7.01 -41.22
C ARG A 193 6.65 -7.05 -40.13
N GLN A 194 6.49 -6.26 -39.07
CA GLN A 194 7.46 -6.20 -37.96
C GLN A 194 7.50 -7.51 -37.17
N VAL A 195 6.34 -8.16 -36.97
CA VAL A 195 6.28 -9.50 -36.34
C VAL A 195 7.02 -10.52 -37.19
N ASN A 196 6.79 -10.55 -38.53
CA ASN A 196 7.48 -11.47 -39.44
C ASN A 196 8.98 -11.22 -39.48
N GLU A 197 9.43 -9.96 -39.40
CA GLU A 197 10.85 -9.60 -39.33
C GLU A 197 11.47 -10.04 -37.98
N LEU A 198 10.76 -9.85 -36.88
CA LEU A 198 11.17 -10.34 -35.55
C LEU A 198 11.34 -11.87 -35.55
N LEU A 199 10.37 -12.61 -36.08
CA LEU A 199 10.43 -14.08 -36.13
C LEU A 199 11.61 -14.57 -36.98
N LYS A 200 11.91 -13.90 -38.09
CA LYS A 200 13.12 -14.18 -38.91
C LYS A 200 14.42 -13.90 -38.13
N THR A 201 14.44 -12.81 -37.36
CA THR A 201 15.62 -12.40 -36.60
C THR A 201 15.96 -13.36 -35.46
N VAL A 202 14.95 -13.94 -34.82
CA VAL A 202 15.14 -14.87 -33.69
C VAL A 202 15.34 -16.30 -34.12
N LYS A 203 15.22 -16.61 -35.42
CA LYS A 203 15.38 -17.96 -35.98
C LYS A 203 16.73 -18.53 -35.60
N ASP A 204 16.76 -19.82 -35.26
CA ASP A 204 17.94 -20.57 -34.84
C ASP A 204 18.62 -20.04 -33.57
N THR A 205 17.91 -19.21 -32.79
CA THR A 205 18.36 -18.72 -31.46
C THR A 205 17.63 -19.43 -30.32
N PRO A 206 18.17 -19.43 -29.08
CA PRO A 206 17.48 -20.03 -27.92
C PRO A 206 16.14 -19.38 -27.58
N ILE A 207 15.82 -18.19 -28.09
CA ILE A 207 14.60 -17.46 -27.86
C ILE A 207 13.54 -17.62 -28.96
N GLU A 208 13.84 -18.36 -30.02
CA GLU A 208 12.93 -18.57 -31.16
C GLU A 208 11.58 -19.13 -30.71
N VAL A 209 11.56 -20.24 -29.99
CA VAL A 209 10.32 -20.89 -29.49
C VAL A 209 9.54 -19.99 -28.56
N PRO A 210 10.14 -19.41 -27.51
CA PRO A 210 9.40 -18.48 -26.65
C PRO A 210 8.80 -17.27 -27.37
N VAL A 211 9.54 -16.65 -28.30
CA VAL A 211 9.05 -15.49 -29.05
C VAL A 211 7.95 -15.88 -30.02
N THR A 212 8.07 -17.03 -30.70
CA THR A 212 7.03 -17.55 -31.60
C THR A 212 5.74 -17.80 -30.84
N ILE A 213 5.81 -18.47 -29.70
CA ILE A 213 4.63 -18.74 -28.83
C ILE A 213 4.00 -17.43 -28.35
N CYS A 214 4.81 -16.44 -27.93
CA CYS A 214 4.29 -15.12 -27.57
C CYS A 214 3.56 -14.44 -28.73
N ALA A 215 4.14 -14.47 -29.93
CA ALA A 215 3.58 -13.81 -31.10
C ALA A 215 2.27 -14.48 -31.59
N VAL A 216 2.21 -15.80 -31.57
CA VAL A 216 1.06 -16.56 -32.07
C VAL A 216 -0.12 -16.56 -31.07
N PHE A 217 0.14 -16.83 -29.79
CA PHE A 217 -0.89 -17.02 -28.79
C PHE A 217 -1.13 -15.78 -27.90
N GLY A 218 -0.33 -14.72 -28.04
CA GLY A 218 -0.43 -13.52 -27.21
C GLY A 218 -0.17 -13.81 -25.73
N LEU A 219 0.69 -14.78 -25.41
CA LEU A 219 1.02 -15.14 -24.04
C LEU A 219 1.89 -14.09 -23.38
N ARG A 220 1.68 -13.92 -22.08
CA ARG A 220 2.60 -13.10 -21.26
C ARG A 220 3.94 -13.83 -21.08
N ARG A 221 5.03 -13.07 -20.96
CA ARG A 221 6.38 -13.64 -20.75
C ARG A 221 6.42 -14.75 -19.68
N GLY A 222 5.77 -14.52 -18.53
CA GLY A 222 5.75 -15.50 -17.44
C GLY A 222 4.97 -16.77 -17.77
N GLU A 223 3.91 -16.66 -18.57
CA GLU A 223 3.10 -17.79 -19.03
C GLU A 223 3.91 -18.67 -19.99
N VAL A 224 4.63 -18.06 -20.96
CA VAL A 224 5.50 -18.79 -21.87
C VAL A 224 6.64 -19.49 -21.13
N LEU A 225 7.30 -18.80 -20.20
CA LEU A 225 8.41 -19.38 -19.44
C LEU A 225 7.95 -20.43 -18.40
N GLY A 226 6.66 -20.42 -18.03
CA GLY A 226 6.06 -21.43 -17.16
C GLY A 226 5.43 -22.59 -17.92
N LEU A 227 5.43 -22.55 -19.26
CA LEU A 227 4.82 -23.59 -20.09
C LEU A 227 5.64 -24.88 -20.03
N MET A 228 4.98 -25.98 -19.70
CA MET A 228 5.59 -27.30 -19.64
C MET A 228 5.21 -28.12 -20.90
N LEU A 229 6.06 -29.04 -21.31
CA LEU A 229 5.78 -29.95 -22.45
C LEU A 229 4.47 -30.71 -22.29
N LYS A 230 4.12 -31.14 -21.08
CA LYS A 230 2.85 -31.82 -20.77
C LYS A 230 1.59 -30.96 -21.01
N ALA A 231 1.76 -29.66 -21.16
CA ALA A 231 0.66 -28.73 -21.43
C ALA A 231 0.37 -28.56 -22.93
N VAL A 232 1.18 -29.19 -23.78
CA VAL A 232 1.02 -29.20 -25.24
C VAL A 232 0.48 -30.56 -25.65
N ASP A 233 -0.75 -30.59 -26.16
CA ASP A 233 -1.40 -31.77 -26.70
C ASP A 233 -1.31 -31.73 -28.23
N MET A 234 -0.42 -32.55 -28.78
CA MET A 234 -0.19 -32.60 -30.22
C MET A 234 -1.32 -33.35 -30.98
N GLU A 235 -2.03 -34.29 -30.30
CA GLU A 235 -3.14 -35.03 -30.91
C GLU A 235 -4.35 -34.12 -31.09
N ASN A 236 -4.72 -33.39 -30.01
CA ASN A 236 -5.83 -32.44 -30.04
C ASN A 236 -5.41 -31.05 -30.53
N ARG A 237 -4.13 -30.85 -30.80
CA ARG A 237 -3.54 -29.53 -31.24
C ARG A 237 -3.93 -28.41 -30.30
N THR A 238 -3.72 -28.62 -29.01
CA THR A 238 -4.04 -27.64 -27.99
C THR A 238 -2.86 -27.33 -27.09
N ILE A 239 -2.84 -26.11 -26.56
CA ILE A 239 -1.89 -25.67 -25.57
C ILE A 239 -2.66 -25.15 -24.36
N THR A 240 -2.36 -25.70 -23.17
CA THR A 240 -3.05 -25.31 -21.91
C THR A 240 -2.13 -24.47 -21.05
N ILE A 241 -2.51 -23.24 -20.78
CA ILE A 241 -1.77 -22.31 -19.93
C ILE A 241 -2.29 -22.46 -18.50
N SER A 242 -1.52 -23.11 -17.63
CA SER A 242 -1.90 -23.40 -16.24
C SER A 242 -0.95 -22.80 -15.21
N GLU A 243 0.25 -22.38 -15.64
CA GLU A 243 1.28 -21.89 -14.74
C GLU A 243 1.99 -20.64 -15.32
N THR A 244 2.52 -19.84 -14.42
CA THR A 244 3.31 -18.64 -14.74
C THR A 244 4.62 -18.71 -13.98
N LEU A 245 5.75 -18.64 -14.67
CA LEU A 245 7.06 -18.52 -14.03
C LEU A 245 7.23 -17.12 -13.46
N GLN A 246 7.52 -17.06 -12.18
CA GLN A 246 7.82 -15.84 -11.46
C GLN A 246 9.23 -15.89 -10.89
N GLN A 247 9.89 -14.74 -10.79
CA GLN A 247 11.22 -14.63 -10.21
C GLN A 247 11.15 -14.00 -8.83
N ASN A 248 11.80 -14.62 -7.84
CA ASN A 248 11.96 -14.12 -6.48
C ASN A 248 13.43 -14.02 -6.13
N VAL A 249 13.76 -13.42 -4.98
CA VAL A 249 15.14 -13.28 -4.46
C VAL A 249 15.83 -14.64 -4.30
N GLY A 250 15.07 -15.71 -4.01
CA GLY A 250 15.57 -17.09 -3.87
C GLY A 250 15.60 -17.91 -5.16
N GLY A 251 15.27 -17.33 -6.33
CA GLY A 251 15.19 -18.04 -7.60
C GLY A 251 13.87 -17.89 -8.33
N SER A 252 13.62 -18.79 -9.30
CA SER A 252 12.35 -18.81 -10.05
C SER A 252 11.40 -19.84 -9.47
N TYR A 253 10.11 -19.54 -9.43
CA TYR A 253 9.05 -20.45 -9.00
C TYR A 253 7.84 -20.31 -9.92
N THR A 254 7.04 -21.38 -10.02
CA THR A 254 5.79 -21.36 -10.77
C THR A 254 4.61 -21.06 -9.84
N SER A 255 3.63 -20.35 -10.34
CA SER A 255 2.37 -20.09 -9.64
C SER A 255 1.20 -20.07 -10.64
N PRO A 256 -0.03 -20.29 -10.18
CA PRO A 256 -1.21 -20.10 -11.03
C PRO A 256 -1.24 -18.68 -11.63
N PRO A 257 -1.81 -18.48 -12.82
CA PRO A 257 -1.99 -17.17 -13.42
C PRO A 257 -2.76 -16.20 -12.52
N ASN A 258 -2.49 -14.88 -12.66
CA ASN A 258 -3.04 -13.83 -11.79
C ASN A 258 -4.49 -13.42 -12.08
N THR A 259 -5.17 -14.05 -13.03
CA THR A 259 -6.53 -13.70 -13.46
C THR A 259 -7.57 -14.71 -12.98
N GLU A 260 -8.84 -14.30 -12.88
CA GLU A 260 -9.98 -15.16 -12.49
C GLU A 260 -10.21 -16.35 -13.43
N SER A 261 -9.62 -16.33 -14.66
CA SER A 261 -9.56 -17.48 -15.57
C SER A 261 -8.14 -18.06 -15.54
N PRO A 262 -7.81 -18.92 -14.54
CA PRO A 262 -6.46 -19.42 -14.32
C PRO A 262 -6.01 -20.38 -15.40
N TYR A 263 -6.94 -21.01 -16.11
CA TYR A 263 -6.67 -22.01 -17.14
C TYR A 263 -7.31 -21.57 -18.45
N ARG A 264 -6.49 -21.45 -19.48
CA ARG A 264 -7.01 -21.30 -20.84
C ARG A 264 -6.35 -22.33 -21.74
N THR A 265 -7.11 -22.86 -22.66
CA THR A 265 -6.64 -23.77 -23.71
C THR A 265 -6.82 -23.07 -25.04
N ASP A 266 -5.72 -22.90 -25.76
CA ASP A 266 -5.70 -22.29 -27.09
C ASP A 266 -5.43 -23.39 -28.13
N THR A 267 -6.04 -23.30 -29.32
CA THR A 267 -5.85 -24.26 -30.41
C THR A 267 -4.60 -23.88 -31.22
N ILE A 268 -3.76 -24.86 -31.54
CA ILE A 268 -2.57 -24.70 -32.35
C ILE A 268 -2.96 -24.79 -33.83
N ASN A 269 -2.78 -23.70 -34.57
CA ASN A 269 -3.03 -23.69 -36.01
C ASN A 269 -1.93 -24.50 -36.74
N GLU A 270 -2.28 -25.18 -37.86
CA GLU A 270 -1.35 -25.96 -38.67
C GLU A 270 -0.10 -25.16 -39.13
N LYS A 271 -0.26 -23.87 -39.37
CA LYS A 271 0.85 -22.99 -39.77
C LYS A 271 1.93 -22.77 -38.70
N VAL A 272 1.70 -23.22 -37.48
CA VAL A 272 2.61 -23.08 -36.33
C VAL A 272 3.40 -24.35 -36.08
N ILE A 273 2.95 -25.48 -36.66
CA ILE A 273 3.54 -26.80 -36.47
C ILE A 273 4.64 -27.09 -37.53
N GLN A 274 4.70 -26.31 -38.59
CA GLN A 274 5.76 -26.36 -39.63
C GLN A 274 6.96 -25.53 -39.21
#